data_025707e299f8a1a7dec4f1f5d1b785b3
#
_entry.id   025707e299f8a1a7dec4f1f5d1b785b3
#
_cell.length_a   1.000
_cell.length_b   1.000
_cell.length_c   1.000
_cell.angle_alpha   90.00
_cell.angle_beta   90.00
_cell.angle_gamma   90.00
#
_symmetry.space_group_name_H-M   'P 1'
#
loop_
_entity.id
_entity.type
_entity.pdbx_description
1 polymer ?
#
loop_
_entity_poly.entity_id
_entity_poly.type
_entity_poly.pdbx_seq_one_letter_code
_entity_poly.pdbx_strand_id
1 'polypeptide(L)'
;MPPAQSSVAASTKSSEEEFAVGRVLSVGKGTLNKELLSSVGMVSNRQIVSVEVLEGKLKGCTVAVPNEITDNPVFNINVKPGTEVILSVVTTGGEVAKSEVNIADYHRAPALGWLLLVFLLAFVIFGGKKGVKSLVALLISVCLIAFVLLPLSLNGFNPLMVAIGICLASAVTTMYFVAGLSKKALAAILGTICGVIVAGVAAQLVIFYAPLTGLSSEEAQILRGSVLVASPKFYSGLLAAGMLIGALGVIMDVAVSIASAVSEVAKIGHRTFAELYESGMNVGRDIMGTMTNTLILAYTGSALPLLLLISQIPSTKLVNLDLVATEVASAISGSLGLVLT
;
A
#
# COMPACT_ATOMS: atom_id res chain seq x y z
N MET A 1 -20.27 -3.58 56.54
CA MET A 1 -19.19 -4.42 56.01
C MET A 1 -19.49 -4.67 54.55
N PRO A 2 -18.75 -4.10 53.57
CA PRO A 2 -18.84 -4.49 52.20
C PRO A 2 -17.91 -5.69 51.93
N PRO A 3 -18.27 -6.61 51.00
CA PRO A 3 -17.46 -7.78 50.70
C PRO A 3 -16.22 -7.42 49.87
N ALA A 4 -15.11 -8.05 50.21
CA ALA A 4 -13.82 -7.94 49.56
C ALA A 4 -13.90 -8.28 48.05
N GLN A 5 -13.51 -7.34 47.22
CA GLN A 5 -13.21 -7.60 45.80
C GLN A 5 -11.87 -8.38 45.75
N SER A 6 -11.95 -9.67 45.44
CA SER A 6 -10.79 -10.46 45.07
C SER A 6 -10.29 -9.97 43.72
N SER A 7 -9.17 -9.28 43.71
CA SER A 7 -8.39 -8.97 42.52
C SER A 7 -7.84 -10.24 41.92
N VAL A 8 -8.48 -10.76 40.88
CA VAL A 8 -7.87 -11.74 39.98
C VAL A 8 -6.90 -10.93 39.09
N ALA A 9 -5.66 -10.79 39.56
CA ALA A 9 -4.55 -10.42 38.74
C ALA A 9 -4.28 -11.58 37.77
N ALA A 10 -4.87 -11.52 36.57
CA ALA A 10 -4.45 -12.34 35.47
C ALA A 10 -3.01 -11.95 35.11
N SER A 11 -2.06 -12.78 35.51
CA SER A 11 -0.67 -12.70 35.05
C SER A 11 -0.68 -12.91 33.54
N THR A 12 -0.64 -11.85 32.76
CA THR A 12 -0.31 -11.86 31.35
C THR A 12 1.13 -12.34 31.20
N LYS A 13 1.31 -13.67 31.09
CA LYS A 13 2.56 -14.21 30.57
C LYS A 13 2.71 -13.66 29.16
N SER A 14 3.74 -12.86 28.94
CA SER A 14 4.12 -12.36 27.61
C SER A 14 4.40 -13.58 26.72
N SER A 15 3.48 -13.86 25.80
CA SER A 15 3.73 -14.78 24.71
C SER A 15 4.51 -14.00 23.65
N GLU A 16 5.74 -14.42 23.37
CA GLU A 16 6.51 -13.93 22.24
C GLU A 16 6.08 -14.70 20.98
N GLU A 17 5.56 -14.01 20.00
CA GLU A 17 5.28 -14.55 18.68
C GLU A 17 6.48 -14.26 17.76
N GLU A 18 7.08 -15.29 17.19
CA GLU A 18 8.22 -15.22 16.27
C GLU A 18 7.79 -15.87 14.94
N PHE A 19 8.18 -15.26 13.82
CA PHE A 19 7.92 -15.82 12.50
C PHE A 19 9.17 -16.47 11.95
N ALA A 20 9.01 -17.67 11.38
CA ALA A 20 10.10 -18.45 10.81
C ALA A 20 9.70 -19.00 9.43
N VAL A 21 10.68 -19.22 8.55
CA VAL A 21 10.47 -19.90 7.27
C VAL A 21 10.55 -21.40 7.47
N GLY A 22 9.59 -22.14 6.93
CA GLY A 22 9.58 -23.60 6.94
C GLY A 22 9.33 -24.19 5.55
N ARG A 23 9.82 -25.40 5.32
CA ARG A 23 9.57 -26.15 4.09
C ARG A 23 8.71 -27.37 4.40
N VAL A 24 7.62 -27.53 3.68
CA VAL A 24 6.72 -28.67 3.79
C VAL A 24 7.40 -29.94 3.28
N LEU A 25 7.52 -30.93 4.15
CA LEU A 25 8.08 -32.25 3.80
C LEU A 25 6.98 -33.22 3.35
N SER A 26 5.90 -33.28 4.13
CA SER A 26 4.77 -34.18 3.83
C SER A 26 3.45 -33.60 4.35
N VAL A 27 2.35 -34.00 3.71
CA VAL A 27 0.98 -33.62 4.08
C VAL A 27 0.20 -34.87 4.38
N GLY A 28 -0.21 -35.06 5.63
CA GLY A 28 -1.04 -36.15 6.10
C GLY A 28 -2.48 -35.72 6.33
N LYS A 29 -3.41 -36.66 6.29
CA LYS A 29 -4.80 -36.43 6.69
C LYS A 29 -4.89 -36.43 8.21
N GLY A 30 -5.38 -35.36 8.79
CA GLY A 30 -5.68 -35.28 10.22
C GLY A 30 -7.06 -35.86 10.53
N THR A 31 -7.21 -36.52 11.67
CA THR A 31 -8.52 -36.94 12.18
C THR A 31 -9.23 -35.73 12.79
N LEU A 32 -10.40 -35.39 12.27
CA LEU A 32 -11.29 -34.40 12.87
C LEU A 32 -12.01 -35.01 14.06
N ASN A 33 -11.80 -34.45 15.24
CA ASN A 33 -12.62 -34.79 16.41
C ASN A 33 -14.01 -34.15 16.22
N LYS A 34 -15.07 -34.97 16.22
CA LYS A 34 -16.47 -34.52 16.02
C LYS A 34 -16.95 -33.44 17.00
N GLU A 35 -16.31 -33.35 18.17
CA GLU A 35 -16.63 -32.37 19.21
C GLU A 35 -16.16 -30.95 18.87
N LEU A 36 -15.08 -30.81 18.09
CA LEU A 36 -14.62 -29.50 17.58
C LEU A 36 -15.48 -28.96 16.42
N LEU A 37 -16.12 -29.83 15.66
CA LEU A 37 -17.07 -29.45 14.58
C LEU A 37 -18.29 -28.69 15.09
N SER A 38 -18.70 -28.92 16.34
CA SER A 38 -19.87 -28.25 16.93
C SER A 38 -19.56 -26.88 17.54
N SER A 39 -18.30 -26.61 17.88
CA SER A 39 -17.91 -25.35 18.54
C SER A 39 -17.35 -24.28 17.58
N VAL A 40 -16.85 -24.66 16.41
CA VAL A 40 -16.21 -23.75 15.44
C VAL A 40 -16.77 -23.95 14.01
N GLY A 41 -17.99 -24.29 13.82
CA GLY A 41 -18.82 -24.46 12.62
C GLY A 41 -18.30 -24.12 11.21
N MET A 42 -16.97 -23.93 11.02
CA MET A 42 -16.36 -23.48 9.78
C MET A 42 -15.20 -24.38 9.28
N VAL A 43 -14.74 -25.39 10.05
CA VAL A 43 -13.62 -26.25 9.63
C VAL A 43 -14.15 -27.47 8.88
N SER A 44 -13.87 -27.57 7.58
CA SER A 44 -14.31 -28.69 6.73
C SER A 44 -13.32 -29.86 6.69
N ASN A 45 -12.02 -29.58 6.87
CA ASN A 45 -10.97 -30.59 6.83
C ASN A 45 -9.78 -30.19 7.69
N ARG A 46 -9.05 -31.17 8.25
CA ARG A 46 -7.80 -30.95 8.99
C ARG A 46 -6.68 -31.77 8.38
N GLN A 47 -5.59 -31.11 8.09
CA GLN A 47 -4.35 -31.74 7.61
C GLN A 47 -3.29 -31.64 8.72
N ILE A 48 -2.42 -32.63 8.81
CA ILE A 48 -1.21 -32.57 9.61
C ILE A 48 -0.05 -32.44 8.62
N VAL A 49 0.63 -31.31 8.68
CA VAL A 49 1.72 -30.98 7.78
C VAL A 49 3.04 -31.09 8.52
N SER A 50 3.93 -31.97 8.04
CA SER A 50 5.30 -32.03 8.57
C SER A 50 6.14 -30.96 7.88
N VAL A 51 6.67 -30.03 8.66
CA VAL A 51 7.43 -28.87 8.16
C VAL A 51 8.82 -28.88 8.78
N GLU A 52 9.85 -28.76 7.97
CA GLU A 52 11.22 -28.49 8.38
C GLU A 52 11.39 -26.97 8.56
N VAL A 53 11.83 -26.55 9.72
CA VAL A 53 12.06 -25.14 10.02
C VAL A 53 13.42 -24.73 9.46
N LEU A 54 13.46 -23.74 8.57
CA LEU A 54 14.69 -23.29 7.91
C LEU A 54 15.39 -22.13 8.63
N GLU A 55 14.64 -21.36 9.44
CA GLU A 55 15.12 -20.16 10.14
C GLU A 55 14.59 -20.09 11.57
N GLY A 56 15.17 -19.20 12.39
CA GLY A 56 14.74 -18.94 13.77
C GLY A 56 15.27 -19.93 14.80
N LYS A 57 14.68 -19.90 16.01
CA LYS A 57 15.13 -20.69 17.18
C LYS A 57 14.97 -22.21 17.01
N LEU A 58 14.06 -22.63 16.13
CA LEU A 58 13.76 -24.04 15.83
C LEU A 58 14.42 -24.55 14.55
N LYS A 59 15.40 -23.84 14.01
CA LYS A 59 16.08 -24.20 12.75
C LYS A 59 16.57 -25.66 12.76
N GLY A 60 16.23 -26.39 11.68
CA GLY A 60 16.60 -27.80 11.49
C GLY A 60 15.70 -28.80 12.18
N CYS A 61 14.71 -28.35 12.97
CA CYS A 61 13.71 -29.22 13.56
C CYS A 61 12.59 -29.51 12.58
N THR A 62 12.07 -30.74 12.59
CA THR A 62 10.84 -31.10 11.89
C THR A 62 9.67 -31.05 12.87
N VAL A 63 8.67 -30.23 12.55
CA VAL A 63 7.51 -30.00 13.40
C VAL A 63 6.25 -30.44 12.65
N ALA A 64 5.36 -31.15 13.34
CA ALA A 64 4.04 -31.48 12.80
C ALA A 64 3.07 -30.36 13.15
N VAL A 65 2.60 -29.66 12.13
CA VAL A 65 1.75 -28.46 12.28
C VAL A 65 0.33 -28.78 11.79
N PRO A 66 -0.70 -28.50 12.59
CA PRO A 66 -2.07 -28.62 12.13
C PRO A 66 -2.38 -27.52 11.10
N ASN A 67 -2.94 -27.91 9.96
CA ASN A 67 -3.45 -26.98 8.94
C ASN A 67 -4.96 -27.21 8.82
N GLU A 68 -5.73 -26.23 9.19
CA GLU A 68 -7.19 -26.29 9.16
C GLU A 68 -7.69 -25.70 7.85
N ILE A 69 -8.46 -26.50 7.10
CA ILE A 69 -9.11 -26.07 5.87
C ILE A 69 -10.56 -25.75 6.22
N THR A 70 -10.95 -24.52 5.93
CA THR A 70 -12.29 -24.00 6.19
C THR A 70 -13.13 -23.97 4.90
N ASP A 71 -14.43 -23.77 5.02
CA ASP A 71 -15.32 -23.57 3.86
C ASP A 71 -15.05 -22.22 3.15
N ASN A 72 -14.33 -21.30 3.80
CA ASN A 72 -13.91 -20.04 3.19
C ASN A 72 -12.50 -20.17 2.56
N PRO A 73 -12.40 -20.16 1.22
CA PRO A 73 -11.12 -20.33 0.52
C PRO A 73 -10.05 -19.28 0.86
N VAL A 74 -10.45 -18.11 1.35
CA VAL A 74 -9.55 -16.99 1.69
C VAL A 74 -8.58 -17.38 2.81
N PHE A 75 -9.04 -18.19 3.77
CA PHE A 75 -8.24 -18.61 4.92
C PHE A 75 -7.50 -19.94 4.69
N ASN A 76 -7.70 -20.57 3.54
CA ASN A 76 -7.14 -21.89 3.26
C ASN A 76 -5.74 -21.80 2.67
N ILE A 77 -4.76 -22.32 3.39
CA ILE A 77 -3.38 -22.46 2.91
C ILE A 77 -3.22 -23.88 2.37
N ASN A 78 -3.36 -24.05 1.05
CA ASN A 78 -3.21 -25.33 0.38
C ASN A 78 -1.74 -25.65 0.14
N VAL A 79 -1.13 -26.40 1.03
CA VAL A 79 0.29 -26.77 0.96
C VAL A 79 0.50 -28.10 0.25
N LYS A 80 1.63 -28.20 -0.46
CA LYS A 80 2.14 -29.43 -1.09
C LYS A 80 3.56 -29.69 -0.59
N PRO A 81 4.05 -30.93 -0.63
CA PRO A 81 5.45 -31.21 -0.37
C PRO A 81 6.37 -30.33 -1.21
N GLY A 82 7.38 -29.71 -0.59
CA GLY A 82 8.28 -28.74 -1.22
C GLY A 82 7.82 -27.27 -1.15
N THR A 83 6.58 -26.99 -0.74
CA THR A 83 6.10 -25.60 -0.57
C THR A 83 6.82 -24.94 0.62
N GLU A 84 7.30 -23.71 0.44
CA GLU A 84 7.81 -22.89 1.52
C GLU A 84 6.69 -22.05 2.15
N VAL A 85 6.65 -22.03 3.47
CA VAL A 85 5.60 -21.39 4.27
C VAL A 85 6.22 -20.53 5.38
N ILE A 86 5.48 -19.54 5.82
CA ILE A 86 5.79 -18.78 7.03
C ILE A 86 5.09 -19.47 8.20
N LEU A 87 5.85 -19.77 9.24
CA LEU A 87 5.38 -20.35 10.47
C LEU A 87 5.29 -19.24 11.54
N SER A 88 4.17 -19.21 12.26
CA SER A 88 4.05 -18.46 13.52
C SER A 88 4.42 -19.40 14.66
N VAL A 89 5.41 -19.03 15.44
CA VAL A 89 5.91 -19.76 16.61
C VAL A 89 5.56 -18.93 17.85
N VAL A 90 4.57 -19.38 18.59
CA VAL A 90 4.15 -18.75 19.85
C VAL A 90 4.82 -19.46 21.01
N THR A 91 5.77 -18.80 21.66
CA THR A 91 6.49 -19.34 22.81
C THR A 91 5.83 -18.85 24.09
N THR A 92 5.29 -19.77 24.88
CA THR A 92 4.69 -19.46 26.19
C THR A 92 5.69 -19.74 27.30
N GLY A 93 6.11 -18.72 28.03
CA GLY A 93 6.95 -18.86 29.23
C GLY A 93 8.45 -19.10 28.99
N GLY A 94 8.96 -18.78 27.77
CA GLY A 94 10.40 -18.87 27.47
C GLY A 94 10.97 -20.29 27.23
N GLU A 95 10.14 -21.32 27.32
CA GLU A 95 10.54 -22.71 27.05
C GLU A 95 10.22 -23.10 25.61
N VAL A 96 11.22 -23.38 24.81
CA VAL A 96 11.11 -23.81 23.39
C VAL A 96 10.26 -25.08 23.26
N ALA A 97 10.24 -25.93 24.30
CA ALA A 97 9.46 -27.18 24.37
C ALA A 97 7.92 -26.96 24.42
N LYS A 98 7.45 -25.74 24.70
CA LYS A 98 6.02 -25.38 24.77
C LYS A 98 5.60 -24.39 23.64
N SER A 99 6.32 -24.39 22.55
CA SER A 99 6.00 -23.52 21.42
C SER A 99 4.87 -24.14 20.60
N GLU A 100 3.80 -23.38 20.41
CA GLU A 100 2.77 -23.68 19.42
C GLU A 100 3.22 -23.16 18.06
N VAL A 101 3.27 -24.03 17.05
CA VAL A 101 3.68 -23.69 15.69
C VAL A 101 2.47 -23.83 14.77
N ASN A 102 2.15 -22.75 14.06
CA ASN A 102 1.07 -22.72 13.09
C ASN A 102 1.58 -22.21 11.74
N ILE A 103 0.94 -22.62 10.64
CA ILE A 103 1.21 -22.05 9.32
C ILE A 103 0.48 -20.71 9.22
N ALA A 104 1.24 -19.62 9.11
CA ALA A 104 0.69 -18.28 9.03
C ALA A 104 0.37 -17.88 7.57
N ASP A 105 1.28 -18.17 6.62
CA ASP A 105 1.09 -17.82 5.20
C ASP A 105 2.10 -18.56 4.30
N TYR A 106 1.98 -18.34 2.97
CA TYR A 106 2.98 -18.77 1.99
C TYR A 106 4.23 -17.89 2.03
N HIS A 107 5.41 -18.48 1.84
CA HIS A 107 6.66 -17.73 1.68
C HIS A 107 6.76 -17.14 0.26
N ARG A 108 6.18 -15.95 0.04
CA ARG A 108 6.14 -15.28 -1.28
C ARG A 108 7.39 -14.43 -1.58
N ALA A 109 8.23 -14.18 -0.58
CA ALA A 109 9.38 -13.29 -0.70
C ALA A 109 10.35 -13.65 -1.83
N PRO A 110 10.72 -14.92 -2.11
CA PRO A 110 11.61 -15.26 -3.20
C PRO A 110 11.03 -14.92 -4.58
N ALA A 111 9.75 -15.21 -4.80
CA ALA A 111 9.08 -14.91 -6.07
C ALA A 111 9.01 -13.40 -6.33
N LEU A 112 8.66 -12.62 -5.29
CA LEU A 112 8.65 -11.16 -5.35
C LEU A 112 10.05 -10.59 -5.55
N GLY A 113 11.06 -11.18 -4.90
CA GLY A 113 12.48 -10.81 -5.07
C GLY A 113 12.97 -11.01 -6.51
N TRP A 114 12.61 -12.12 -7.14
CA TRP A 114 12.92 -12.37 -8.55
C TRP A 114 12.22 -11.35 -9.47
N LEU A 115 10.95 -11.07 -9.24
CA LEU A 115 10.21 -10.07 -10.02
C LEU A 115 10.85 -8.68 -9.89
N LEU A 116 11.21 -8.29 -8.66
CA LEU A 116 11.89 -7.03 -8.40
C LEU A 116 13.26 -6.98 -9.09
N LEU A 117 14.05 -8.07 -9.03
CA LEU A 117 15.34 -8.15 -9.70
C LEU A 117 15.20 -7.97 -11.21
N VAL A 118 14.25 -8.66 -11.85
CA VAL A 118 13.98 -8.54 -13.29
C VAL A 118 13.57 -7.11 -13.64
N PHE A 119 12.69 -6.49 -12.84
CA PHE A 119 12.30 -5.09 -13.02
C PHE A 119 13.51 -4.14 -12.94
N LEU A 120 14.35 -4.27 -11.92
CA LEU A 120 15.53 -3.43 -11.73
C LEU A 120 16.53 -3.59 -12.87
N LEU A 121 16.78 -4.84 -13.31
CA LEU A 121 17.67 -5.11 -14.44
C LEU A 121 17.14 -4.48 -15.74
N ALA A 122 15.85 -4.68 -16.05
CA ALA A 122 15.22 -4.08 -17.22
C ALA A 122 15.33 -2.54 -17.16
N PHE A 123 15.03 -1.95 -16.01
CA PHE A 123 15.07 -0.50 -15.82
C PHE A 123 16.49 0.09 -15.99
N VAL A 124 17.52 -0.63 -15.52
CA VAL A 124 18.93 -0.22 -15.68
C VAL A 124 19.39 -0.41 -17.13
N ILE A 125 19.04 -1.52 -17.77
CA ILE A 125 19.43 -1.82 -19.17
C ILE A 125 18.85 -0.77 -20.11
N PHE A 126 17.55 -0.50 -20.04
CA PHE A 126 16.88 0.44 -20.94
C PHE A 126 17.05 1.91 -20.51
N GLY A 127 17.06 2.20 -19.20
CA GLY A 127 17.18 3.57 -18.66
C GLY A 127 18.62 4.08 -18.56
N GLY A 128 19.60 3.20 -18.57
CA GLY A 128 21.04 3.54 -18.43
C GLY A 128 21.29 4.39 -17.18
N LYS A 129 22.20 5.37 -17.30
CA LYS A 129 22.56 6.27 -16.17
C LYS A 129 21.38 7.10 -15.65
N LYS A 130 20.41 7.45 -16.53
CA LYS A 130 19.19 8.18 -16.12
C LYS A 130 18.24 7.26 -15.34
N GLY A 131 18.13 6.00 -15.75
CA GLY A 131 17.36 4.99 -15.05
C GLY A 131 17.86 4.79 -13.62
N VAL A 132 19.17 4.59 -13.43
CA VAL A 132 19.75 4.45 -12.08
C VAL A 132 19.43 5.66 -11.20
N LYS A 133 19.58 6.89 -11.71
CA LYS A 133 19.26 8.11 -10.98
C LYS A 133 17.76 8.18 -10.59
N SER A 134 16.88 7.75 -11.49
CA SER A 134 15.43 7.68 -11.22
C SER A 134 15.11 6.64 -10.15
N LEU A 135 15.77 5.46 -10.16
CA LEU A 135 15.60 4.45 -9.11
C LEU A 135 16.06 4.97 -7.74
N VAL A 136 17.17 5.70 -7.69
CA VAL A 136 17.62 6.33 -6.43
C VAL A 136 16.59 7.34 -5.94
N ALA A 137 16.05 8.18 -6.82
CA ALA A 137 15.00 9.14 -6.46
C ALA A 137 13.74 8.45 -5.95
N LEU A 138 13.31 7.36 -6.61
CA LEU A 138 12.18 6.54 -6.17
C LEU A 138 12.43 5.94 -4.78
N LEU A 139 13.60 5.37 -4.55
CA LEU A 139 13.96 4.81 -3.24
C LEU A 139 13.91 5.88 -2.14
N ILE A 140 14.44 7.08 -2.41
CA ILE A 140 14.38 8.19 -1.46
C ILE A 140 12.91 8.56 -1.18
N SER A 141 12.05 8.63 -2.21
CA SER A 141 10.62 8.93 -2.03
C SER A 141 9.92 7.88 -1.15
N VAL A 142 10.20 6.58 -1.38
CA VAL A 142 9.67 5.49 -0.54
C VAL A 142 10.19 5.59 0.89
N CYS A 143 11.48 5.90 1.08
CA CYS A 143 12.06 6.12 2.41
C CYS A 143 11.42 7.33 3.13
N LEU A 144 11.14 8.43 2.42
CA LEU A 144 10.43 9.58 2.98
C LEU A 144 9.01 9.19 3.45
N ILE A 145 8.30 8.37 2.70
CA ILE A 145 7.00 7.87 3.11
C ILE A 145 7.14 6.98 4.35
N ALA A 146 8.02 5.99 4.33
CA ALA A 146 8.15 5.01 5.40
C ALA A 146 8.70 5.60 6.71
N PHE A 147 9.72 6.46 6.62
CA PHE A 147 10.46 6.95 7.79
C PHE A 147 10.09 8.37 8.23
N VAL A 148 9.35 9.12 7.42
CA VAL A 148 8.92 10.48 7.77
C VAL A 148 7.41 10.58 7.86
N LEU A 149 6.65 10.18 6.81
CA LEU A 149 5.19 10.28 6.84
C LEU A 149 4.58 9.45 7.98
N LEU A 150 4.90 8.16 8.01
CA LEU A 150 4.27 7.25 8.96
C LEU A 150 4.60 7.63 10.41
N PRO A 151 5.88 7.83 10.82
CA PRO A 151 6.18 8.21 12.19
C PRO A 151 5.62 9.56 12.60
N LEU A 152 5.69 10.59 11.74
CA LEU A 152 5.14 11.90 12.05
C LEU A 152 3.62 11.85 12.19
N SER A 153 2.94 11.09 11.34
CA SER A 153 1.49 10.91 11.44
C SER A 153 1.09 10.21 12.73
N LEU A 154 1.82 9.17 13.15
CA LEU A 154 1.60 8.46 14.41
C LEU A 154 1.87 9.36 15.64
N ASN A 155 2.80 10.30 15.53
CA ASN A 155 3.08 11.29 16.57
C ASN A 155 2.04 12.44 16.65
N GLY A 156 0.93 12.34 15.89
CA GLY A 156 -0.21 13.27 15.99
C GLY A 156 -0.15 14.46 15.02
N PHE A 157 0.84 14.52 14.11
CA PHE A 157 0.82 15.51 13.04
C PHE A 157 -0.29 15.17 12.02
N ASN A 158 -0.84 16.20 11.38
CA ASN A 158 -1.85 16.00 10.35
C ASN A 158 -1.25 15.26 9.14
N PRO A 159 -1.73 14.02 8.80
CA PRO A 159 -1.14 13.22 7.74
C PRO A 159 -1.15 13.89 6.37
N LEU A 160 -2.19 14.67 6.05
CA LEU A 160 -2.27 15.42 4.80
C LEU A 160 -1.17 16.49 4.67
N MET A 161 -0.93 17.26 5.75
CA MET A 161 0.11 18.30 5.72
C MET A 161 1.50 17.70 5.59
N VAL A 162 1.74 16.60 6.29
CA VAL A 162 3.00 15.85 6.16
C VAL A 162 3.16 15.30 4.74
N ALA A 163 2.07 14.74 4.15
CA ALA A 163 2.10 14.23 2.78
C ALA A 163 2.39 15.31 1.76
N ILE A 164 1.81 16.51 1.88
CA ILE A 164 2.14 17.65 1.00
C ILE A 164 3.64 17.94 1.07
N GLY A 165 4.21 18.06 2.28
CA GLY A 165 5.64 18.28 2.46
C GLY A 165 6.51 17.19 1.81
N ILE A 166 6.12 15.93 1.94
CA ILE A 166 6.83 14.80 1.32
C ILE A 166 6.68 14.79 -0.19
N CYS A 167 5.49 15.10 -0.71
CA CYS A 167 5.28 15.22 -2.15
C CYS A 167 6.20 16.30 -2.75
N LEU A 168 6.34 17.44 -2.07
CA LEU A 168 7.25 18.51 -2.47
C LEU A 168 8.72 18.05 -2.42
N ALA A 169 9.13 17.42 -1.33
CA ALA A 169 10.48 16.89 -1.17
C ALA A 169 10.80 15.83 -2.23
N SER A 170 9.86 14.93 -2.52
CA SER A 170 9.99 13.91 -3.57
C SER A 170 10.09 14.53 -4.96
N ALA A 171 9.27 15.54 -5.27
CA ALA A 171 9.32 16.25 -6.54
C ALA A 171 10.69 16.94 -6.74
N VAL A 172 11.17 17.66 -5.74
CA VAL A 172 12.49 18.31 -5.78
C VAL A 172 13.61 17.30 -5.96
N THR A 173 13.59 16.22 -5.18
CA THR A 173 14.60 15.15 -5.22
C THR A 173 14.61 14.49 -6.59
N THR A 174 13.45 14.08 -7.10
CA THR A 174 13.34 13.44 -8.42
C THR A 174 13.83 14.36 -9.54
N MET A 175 13.43 15.64 -9.53
CA MET A 175 13.87 16.61 -10.54
C MET A 175 15.38 16.84 -10.47
N TYR A 176 15.95 16.91 -9.27
CA TYR A 176 17.40 17.03 -9.09
C TYR A 176 18.17 15.86 -9.72
N PHE A 177 17.74 14.63 -9.47
CA PHE A 177 18.42 13.43 -9.99
C PHE A 177 18.20 13.24 -11.50
N VAL A 178 17.00 13.53 -12.01
CA VAL A 178 16.61 13.26 -13.41
C VAL A 178 17.03 14.40 -14.34
N ALA A 179 16.70 15.65 -14.00
CA ALA A 179 16.89 16.82 -14.86
C ALA A 179 18.05 17.75 -14.42
N GLY A 180 18.62 17.52 -13.23
CA GLY A 180 19.62 18.39 -12.64
C GLY A 180 19.08 19.78 -12.29
N LEU A 181 19.96 20.70 -11.91
CA LEU A 181 19.63 22.11 -11.64
C LEU A 181 19.47 22.87 -12.96
N SER A 182 18.25 22.93 -13.49
CA SER A 182 17.95 23.59 -14.75
C SER A 182 16.64 24.38 -14.66
N LYS A 183 16.47 25.37 -15.55
CA LYS A 183 15.21 26.13 -15.66
C LYS A 183 14.00 25.20 -15.92
N LYS A 184 14.22 24.15 -16.70
CA LYS A 184 13.24 23.08 -16.95
C LYS A 184 12.84 22.35 -15.65
N ALA A 185 13.81 21.97 -14.83
CA ALA A 185 13.54 21.33 -13.55
C ALA A 185 12.75 22.24 -12.62
N LEU A 186 13.11 23.52 -12.54
CA LEU A 186 12.38 24.50 -11.74
C LEU A 186 10.94 24.65 -12.20
N ALA A 187 10.71 24.75 -13.51
CA ALA A 187 9.35 24.85 -14.07
C ALA A 187 8.52 23.59 -13.74
N ALA A 188 9.11 22.40 -13.90
CA ALA A 188 8.44 21.14 -13.54
C ALA A 188 8.13 21.04 -12.04
N ILE A 189 9.03 21.48 -11.16
CA ILE A 189 8.78 21.53 -9.71
C ILE A 189 7.61 22.45 -9.40
N LEU A 190 7.58 23.66 -9.97
CA LEU A 190 6.49 24.63 -9.74
C LEU A 190 5.14 24.10 -10.24
N GLY A 191 5.10 23.48 -11.44
CA GLY A 191 3.91 22.78 -11.93
C GLY A 191 3.45 21.68 -10.99
N THR A 192 4.36 20.81 -10.57
CA THR A 192 4.06 19.73 -9.61
C THR A 192 3.52 20.27 -8.28
N ILE A 193 4.10 21.35 -7.75
CA ILE A 193 3.61 22.01 -6.53
C ILE A 193 2.17 22.47 -6.70
N CYS A 194 1.87 23.13 -7.80
CA CYS A 194 0.51 23.60 -8.10
C CYS A 194 -0.47 22.42 -8.17
N GLY A 195 -0.15 21.38 -8.94
CA GLY A 195 -0.98 20.20 -9.07
C GLY A 195 -1.21 19.46 -7.74
N VAL A 196 -0.15 19.31 -6.93
CA VAL A 196 -0.24 18.68 -5.59
C VAL A 196 -1.14 19.48 -4.64
N ILE A 197 -1.03 20.81 -4.63
CA ILE A 197 -1.90 21.66 -3.80
C ILE A 197 -3.36 21.52 -4.24
N VAL A 198 -3.63 21.54 -5.54
CA VAL A 198 -4.98 21.38 -6.08
C VAL A 198 -5.54 20.00 -5.74
N ALA A 199 -4.77 18.93 -5.94
CA ALA A 199 -5.18 17.57 -5.57
C ALA A 199 -5.47 17.46 -4.07
N GLY A 200 -4.62 18.06 -3.22
CA GLY A 200 -4.81 18.07 -1.76
C GLY A 200 -6.07 18.82 -1.33
N VAL A 201 -6.34 19.97 -1.93
CA VAL A 201 -7.57 20.74 -1.70
C VAL A 201 -8.79 19.95 -2.17
N ALA A 202 -8.74 19.36 -3.37
CA ALA A 202 -9.82 18.53 -3.89
C ALA A 202 -10.11 17.33 -2.99
N ALA A 203 -9.08 16.61 -2.56
CA ALA A 203 -9.21 15.49 -1.64
C ALA A 203 -9.85 15.91 -0.31
N GLN A 204 -9.41 17.04 0.27
CA GLN A 204 -9.99 17.55 1.52
C GLN A 204 -11.45 17.97 1.36
N LEU A 205 -11.80 18.61 0.25
CA LEU A 205 -13.18 19.03 -0.04
C LEU A 205 -14.09 17.79 -0.20
N VAL A 206 -13.65 16.79 -0.96
CA VAL A 206 -14.45 15.57 -1.15
C VAL A 206 -14.63 14.83 0.17
N ILE A 207 -13.59 14.68 0.99
CA ILE A 207 -13.69 14.05 2.32
C ILE A 207 -14.68 14.80 3.23
N PHE A 208 -14.70 16.13 3.14
CA PHE A 208 -15.60 16.95 3.94
C PHE A 208 -17.06 16.83 3.49
N TYR A 209 -17.32 16.91 2.16
CA TYR A 209 -18.69 16.87 1.62
C TYR A 209 -19.27 15.48 1.47
N ALA A 210 -18.46 14.46 1.22
CA ALA A 210 -18.87 13.07 1.08
C ALA A 210 -18.65 12.22 2.35
N PRO A 211 -18.55 12.79 3.56
CA PRO A 211 -18.06 12.31 4.85
C PRO A 211 -17.31 10.96 4.79
N LEU A 212 -16.20 10.94 4.03
CA LEU A 212 -15.38 9.74 3.90
C LEU A 212 -14.63 9.46 5.20
N THR A 213 -14.74 8.24 5.68
CA THR A 213 -14.22 7.87 7.00
C THR A 213 -12.72 7.58 7.00
N GLY A 214 -12.18 7.14 5.85
CA GLY A 214 -10.81 6.60 5.74
C GLY A 214 -10.66 5.21 6.38
N LEU A 215 -11.77 4.55 6.71
CA LEU A 215 -11.82 3.21 7.29
C LEU A 215 -12.48 2.19 6.34
N SER A 216 -12.55 2.53 5.07
CA SER A 216 -13.18 1.68 4.05
C SER A 216 -12.37 0.43 3.73
N SER A 217 -11.03 0.44 3.92
CA SER A 217 -10.18 -0.72 3.70
C SER A 217 -10.03 -1.58 4.95
N GLU A 218 -9.78 -2.87 4.76
CA GLU A 218 -9.59 -3.84 5.84
C GLU A 218 -8.34 -3.49 6.67
N GLU A 219 -7.26 -3.05 6.02
CA GLU A 219 -6.01 -2.63 6.66
C GLU A 219 -6.23 -1.43 7.60
N ALA A 220 -7.05 -0.46 7.18
CA ALA A 220 -7.39 0.70 8.00
C ALA A 220 -8.22 0.29 9.24
N GLN A 221 -9.08 -0.72 9.11
CA GLN A 221 -9.85 -1.26 10.23
C GLN A 221 -8.96 -2.03 11.20
N ILE A 222 -8.03 -2.85 10.71
CA ILE A 222 -7.02 -3.54 11.52
C ILE A 222 -6.15 -2.52 12.25
N LEU A 223 -5.68 -1.48 11.55
CA LEU A 223 -4.90 -0.40 12.13
C LEU A 223 -5.68 0.29 13.27
N ARG A 224 -6.96 0.55 13.09
CA ARG A 224 -7.81 1.12 14.14
C ARG A 224 -7.90 0.21 15.37
N GLY A 225 -7.93 -1.10 15.18
CA GLY A 225 -7.99 -2.06 16.29
C GLY A 225 -6.67 -2.22 17.06
N SER A 226 -5.54 -2.03 16.38
CA SER A 226 -4.19 -2.29 16.91
C SER A 226 -3.49 -1.04 17.45
N VAL A 227 -3.83 0.15 16.98
CA VAL A 227 -3.10 1.38 17.30
C VAL A 227 -3.88 2.26 18.25
N LEU A 228 -3.14 2.87 19.19
CA LEU A 228 -3.59 3.81 20.20
C LEU A 228 -4.11 5.16 19.65
N VAL A 229 -4.20 5.33 18.33
CA VAL A 229 -4.70 6.55 17.70
C VAL A 229 -6.20 6.45 17.49
N ALA A 230 -6.96 7.00 18.41
CA ALA A 230 -8.43 6.95 18.40
C ALA A 230 -9.11 8.09 17.62
N SER A 231 -8.37 9.01 16.98
CA SER A 231 -8.97 10.18 16.34
C SER A 231 -9.51 9.87 14.95
N PRO A 232 -10.81 10.06 14.68
CA PRO A 232 -11.39 9.92 13.33
C PRO A 232 -10.70 10.81 12.28
N LYS A 233 -10.20 11.98 12.67
CA LYS A 233 -9.46 12.91 11.80
C LYS A 233 -8.13 12.35 11.32
N PHE A 234 -7.54 11.43 12.05
CA PHE A 234 -6.32 10.74 11.62
C PHE A 234 -6.57 9.89 10.38
N TYR A 235 -7.62 9.07 10.37
CA TYR A 235 -7.92 8.16 9.26
C TYR A 235 -8.35 8.89 7.99
N SER A 236 -9.18 9.93 8.11
CA SER A 236 -9.55 10.76 6.97
C SER A 236 -8.35 11.56 6.43
N GLY A 237 -7.45 12.02 7.31
CA GLY A 237 -6.18 12.64 6.92
C GLY A 237 -5.23 11.66 6.23
N LEU A 238 -5.15 10.40 6.70
CA LEU A 238 -4.36 9.35 6.08
C LEU A 238 -4.92 8.97 4.70
N LEU A 239 -6.24 8.93 4.55
CA LEU A 239 -6.90 8.75 3.26
C LEU A 239 -6.52 9.87 2.29
N ALA A 240 -6.61 11.15 2.70
CA ALA A 240 -6.20 12.28 1.88
C ALA A 240 -4.72 12.23 1.49
N ALA A 241 -3.85 11.81 2.42
CA ALA A 241 -2.43 11.59 2.16
C ALA A 241 -2.20 10.51 1.10
N GLY A 242 -2.93 9.39 1.21
CA GLY A 242 -2.88 8.30 0.22
C GLY A 242 -3.32 8.74 -1.18
N MET A 243 -4.43 9.49 -1.29
CA MET A 243 -4.90 10.08 -2.55
C MET A 243 -3.83 10.98 -3.18
N LEU A 244 -3.16 11.80 -2.37
CA LEU A 244 -2.15 12.74 -2.83
C LEU A 244 -0.88 12.04 -3.31
N ILE A 245 -0.40 11.05 -2.57
CA ILE A 245 0.79 10.27 -2.93
C ILE A 245 0.51 9.45 -4.20
N GLY A 246 -0.68 8.87 -4.33
CA GLY A 246 -1.10 8.13 -5.53
C GLY A 246 -1.12 9.00 -6.78
N ALA A 247 -1.52 10.28 -6.66
CA ALA A 247 -1.56 11.22 -7.76
C ALA A 247 -0.18 11.83 -8.09
N LEU A 248 0.75 11.89 -7.13
CA LEU A 248 2.03 12.59 -7.26
C LEU A 248 2.83 12.17 -8.50
N GLY A 249 2.91 10.85 -8.75
CA GLY A 249 3.68 10.32 -9.89
C GLY A 249 3.18 10.88 -11.21
N VAL A 250 1.86 10.82 -11.43
CA VAL A 250 1.23 11.27 -12.68
C VAL A 250 1.30 12.78 -12.82
N ILE A 251 1.07 13.54 -11.75
CA ILE A 251 1.21 15.01 -11.71
C ILE A 251 2.64 15.41 -12.11
N MET A 252 3.64 14.73 -11.53
CA MET A 252 5.04 15.01 -11.81
C MET A 252 5.42 14.67 -13.26
N ASP A 253 4.93 13.57 -13.81
CA ASP A 253 5.20 13.16 -15.18
C ASP A 253 4.65 14.16 -16.20
N VAL A 254 3.45 14.70 -15.97
CA VAL A 254 2.87 15.75 -16.80
C VAL A 254 3.71 17.03 -16.73
N ALA A 255 4.05 17.48 -15.52
CA ALA A 255 4.87 18.68 -15.33
C ALA A 255 6.23 18.57 -16.06
N VAL A 256 6.90 17.41 -15.92
CA VAL A 256 8.19 17.14 -16.58
C VAL A 256 8.06 17.09 -18.09
N SER A 257 7.03 16.45 -18.59
CA SER A 257 6.80 16.28 -20.03
C SER A 257 6.55 17.62 -20.72
N ILE A 258 5.68 18.46 -20.15
CA ILE A 258 5.40 19.80 -20.66
C ILE A 258 6.66 20.67 -20.57
N ALA A 259 7.33 20.73 -19.43
CA ALA A 259 8.55 21.51 -19.26
C ALA A 259 9.67 21.06 -20.21
N SER A 260 9.72 19.75 -20.53
CA SER A 260 10.67 19.20 -21.50
C SER A 260 10.36 19.64 -22.91
N ALA A 261 9.11 19.51 -23.34
CA ALA A 261 8.68 19.88 -24.69
C ALA A 261 8.89 21.39 -24.93
N VAL A 262 8.45 22.23 -24.00
CA VAL A 262 8.66 23.68 -24.09
C VAL A 262 10.15 24.04 -24.13
N SER A 263 10.98 23.36 -23.32
CA SER A 263 12.44 23.57 -23.34
C SER A 263 13.08 23.20 -24.67
N GLU A 264 12.62 22.15 -25.34
CA GLU A 264 13.13 21.75 -26.66
C GLU A 264 12.70 22.74 -27.74
N VAL A 265 11.44 23.18 -27.74
CA VAL A 265 10.93 24.20 -28.68
C VAL A 265 11.70 25.52 -28.53
N ALA A 266 12.01 25.91 -27.29
CA ALA A 266 12.76 27.13 -27.00
C ALA A 266 14.21 27.12 -27.55
N LYS A 267 14.78 25.95 -27.81
CA LYS A 267 16.14 25.83 -28.40
C LYS A 267 16.18 25.99 -29.91
N ILE A 268 15.05 25.84 -30.61
CA ILE A 268 14.98 25.79 -32.08
C ILE A 268 15.02 27.18 -32.70
N GLY A 269 15.00 28.28 -31.93
CA GLY A 269 15.11 29.65 -32.41
C GLY A 269 14.50 30.66 -31.46
N HIS A 270 14.50 31.95 -31.90
CA HIS A 270 13.83 33.00 -31.14
C HIS A 270 12.32 32.81 -31.20
N ARG A 271 11.75 32.30 -30.09
CA ARG A 271 10.30 32.12 -29.91
C ARG A 271 9.76 33.16 -28.95
N THR A 272 8.59 33.66 -29.25
CA THR A 272 7.85 34.56 -28.35
C THR A 272 7.27 33.74 -27.16
N PHE A 273 6.95 34.44 -26.08
CA PHE A 273 6.28 33.82 -24.93
C PHE A 273 4.94 33.16 -25.35
N ALA A 274 4.18 33.81 -26.23
CA ALA A 274 2.90 33.28 -26.71
C ALA A 274 3.06 31.95 -27.45
N GLU A 275 4.06 31.84 -28.35
CA GLU A 275 4.34 30.58 -29.07
C GLU A 275 4.79 29.43 -28.12
N LEU A 276 5.60 29.74 -27.13
CA LEU A 276 6.03 28.76 -26.13
C LEU A 276 4.86 28.32 -25.25
N TYR A 277 3.99 29.26 -24.86
CA TYR A 277 2.79 28.97 -24.10
C TYR A 277 1.82 28.10 -24.89
N GLU A 278 1.55 28.43 -26.14
CA GLU A 278 0.67 27.65 -27.03
C GLU A 278 1.21 26.24 -27.26
N SER A 279 2.53 26.11 -27.49
CA SER A 279 3.18 24.82 -27.61
C SER A 279 3.05 23.98 -26.34
N GLY A 280 3.27 24.59 -25.17
CA GLY A 280 3.09 23.92 -23.88
C GLY A 280 1.65 23.46 -23.64
N MET A 281 0.67 24.32 -23.94
CA MET A 281 -0.76 24.01 -23.82
C MET A 281 -1.20 22.89 -24.77
N ASN A 282 -0.68 22.83 -25.99
CA ASN A 282 -1.01 21.76 -26.94
C ASN A 282 -0.48 20.42 -26.43
N VAL A 283 0.80 20.35 -26.00
CA VAL A 283 1.39 19.17 -25.41
C VAL A 283 0.65 18.78 -24.13
N GLY A 284 0.30 19.76 -23.28
CA GLY A 284 -0.44 19.52 -22.05
C GLY A 284 -1.81 18.89 -22.29
N ARG A 285 -2.57 19.38 -23.30
CA ARG A 285 -3.88 18.80 -23.66
C ARG A 285 -3.77 17.36 -24.16
N ASP A 286 -2.75 17.04 -24.96
CA ASP A 286 -2.54 15.70 -25.46
C ASP A 286 -2.20 14.71 -24.32
N ILE A 287 -1.30 15.11 -23.41
CA ILE A 287 -0.88 14.30 -22.28
C ILE A 287 -2.00 14.16 -21.23
N MET A 288 -2.73 15.25 -20.96
CA MET A 288 -3.81 15.26 -19.97
C MET A 288 -4.84 14.17 -20.23
N GLY A 289 -5.28 13.99 -21.49
CA GLY A 289 -6.28 12.96 -21.83
C GLY A 289 -5.80 11.54 -21.54
N THR A 290 -4.57 11.23 -21.93
CA THR A 290 -3.99 9.88 -21.73
C THR A 290 -3.67 9.61 -20.27
N MET A 291 -3.11 10.57 -19.55
CA MET A 291 -2.73 10.40 -18.15
C MET A 291 -3.94 10.34 -17.22
N THR A 292 -4.99 11.12 -17.49
CA THR A 292 -6.26 11.02 -16.76
C THR A 292 -6.88 9.63 -16.92
N ASN A 293 -6.92 9.10 -18.16
CA ASN A 293 -7.40 7.75 -18.41
C ASN A 293 -6.56 6.70 -17.65
N THR A 294 -5.24 6.82 -17.65
CA THR A 294 -4.33 5.93 -16.93
C THR A 294 -4.64 5.94 -15.44
N LEU A 295 -4.82 7.11 -14.83
CA LEU A 295 -5.13 7.25 -13.42
C LEU A 295 -6.49 6.63 -13.07
N ILE A 296 -7.54 6.93 -13.84
CA ILE A 296 -8.87 6.36 -13.65
C ILE A 296 -8.85 4.83 -13.81
N LEU A 297 -8.17 4.31 -14.84
CA LEU A 297 -8.06 2.87 -15.07
C LEU A 297 -7.26 2.17 -13.96
N ALA A 298 -6.23 2.80 -13.40
CA ALA A 298 -5.48 2.25 -12.28
C ALA A 298 -6.37 2.07 -11.04
N TYR A 299 -7.14 3.10 -10.66
CA TYR A 299 -8.09 3.00 -9.56
C TYR A 299 -9.25 2.03 -9.86
N THR A 300 -9.78 2.06 -11.08
CA THR A 300 -10.83 1.11 -11.50
C THR A 300 -10.33 -0.33 -11.45
N GLY A 301 -9.08 -0.56 -11.86
CA GLY A 301 -8.46 -1.88 -11.85
C GLY A 301 -8.28 -2.44 -10.43
N SER A 302 -7.88 -1.61 -9.48
CA SER A 302 -7.78 -2.01 -8.06
C SER A 302 -9.16 -2.31 -7.44
N ALA A 303 -10.21 -1.65 -7.93
CA ALA A 303 -11.59 -1.81 -7.46
C ALA A 303 -12.41 -2.88 -8.24
N LEU A 304 -11.80 -3.70 -9.11
CA LEU A 304 -12.52 -4.71 -9.88
C LEU A 304 -13.42 -5.65 -9.06
N PRO A 305 -12.99 -6.20 -7.90
CA PRO A 305 -13.86 -7.03 -7.07
C PRO A 305 -15.11 -6.26 -6.58
N LEU A 306 -14.93 -4.98 -6.28
CA LEU A 306 -16.01 -4.08 -5.87
C LEU A 306 -17.01 -3.87 -7.01
N LEU A 307 -16.53 -3.72 -8.25
CA LEU A 307 -17.36 -3.57 -9.43
C LEU A 307 -18.24 -4.82 -9.67
N LEU A 308 -17.76 -6.00 -9.33
CA LEU A 308 -18.59 -7.24 -9.41
C LEU A 308 -19.77 -7.22 -8.42
N LEU A 309 -19.64 -6.57 -7.28
CA LEU A 309 -20.74 -6.40 -6.32
C LEU A 309 -21.85 -5.47 -6.85
N ILE A 310 -21.55 -4.65 -7.87
CA ILE A 310 -22.53 -3.73 -8.50
C ILE A 310 -23.77 -4.47 -8.99
N SER A 311 -23.61 -5.68 -9.54
CA SER A 311 -24.72 -6.47 -10.05
C SER A 311 -25.69 -6.97 -8.97
N GLN A 312 -25.27 -6.95 -7.70
CA GLN A 312 -26.04 -7.51 -6.58
C GLN A 312 -26.59 -6.44 -5.63
N ILE A 313 -26.19 -5.18 -5.80
CA ILE A 313 -26.55 -4.07 -4.89
C ILE A 313 -27.29 -3.00 -5.69
N PRO A 314 -28.43 -2.45 -5.17
CA PRO A 314 -29.11 -1.33 -5.81
C PRO A 314 -28.18 -0.15 -6.05
N SER A 315 -28.24 0.47 -7.23
CA SER A 315 -27.34 1.55 -7.67
C SER A 315 -27.27 2.74 -6.71
N THR A 316 -28.40 3.09 -6.08
CA THR A 316 -28.48 4.16 -5.08
C THR A 316 -27.64 3.85 -3.82
N LYS A 317 -27.60 2.60 -3.38
CA LYS A 317 -26.76 2.18 -2.24
C LYS A 317 -25.29 2.10 -2.65
N LEU A 318 -25.03 1.59 -3.85
CA LEU A 318 -23.69 1.37 -4.36
C LEU A 318 -22.86 2.64 -4.39
N VAL A 319 -23.37 3.71 -5.02
CA VAL A 319 -22.67 5.00 -5.16
C VAL A 319 -22.38 5.64 -3.79
N ASN A 320 -23.18 5.31 -2.78
CA ASN A 320 -23.04 5.82 -1.41
C ASN A 320 -22.21 4.89 -0.49
N LEU A 321 -21.67 3.78 -0.99
CA LEU A 321 -20.73 2.97 -0.21
C LEU A 321 -19.41 3.74 -0.04
N ASP A 322 -18.93 3.84 1.20
CA ASP A 322 -17.68 4.55 1.53
C ASP A 322 -16.50 4.06 0.69
N LEU A 323 -16.42 2.75 0.44
CA LEU A 323 -15.40 2.13 -0.41
C LEU A 323 -15.46 2.64 -1.87
N VAL A 324 -16.66 2.68 -2.48
CA VAL A 324 -16.84 3.18 -3.85
C VAL A 324 -16.57 4.69 -3.93
N ALA A 325 -17.12 5.43 -2.99
CA ALA A 325 -16.92 6.87 -2.90
C ALA A 325 -15.44 7.24 -2.72
N THR A 326 -14.68 6.45 -1.95
CA THR A 326 -13.24 6.61 -1.76
C THR A 326 -12.46 6.42 -3.06
N GLU A 327 -12.75 5.38 -3.85
CA GLU A 327 -12.07 5.13 -5.13
C GLU A 327 -12.36 6.23 -6.15
N VAL A 328 -13.63 6.64 -6.26
CA VAL A 328 -14.05 7.73 -7.14
C VAL A 328 -13.40 9.06 -6.72
N ALA A 329 -13.38 9.35 -5.42
CA ALA A 329 -12.75 10.55 -4.88
C ALA A 329 -11.24 10.59 -5.17
N SER A 330 -10.55 9.45 -5.01
CA SER A 330 -9.12 9.31 -5.30
C SER A 330 -8.81 9.58 -6.77
N ALA A 331 -9.57 8.96 -7.68
CA ALA A 331 -9.41 9.13 -9.11
C ALA A 331 -9.66 10.59 -9.55
N ILE A 332 -10.74 11.20 -9.07
CA ILE A 332 -11.13 12.58 -9.47
C ILE A 332 -10.17 13.61 -8.85
N SER A 333 -9.83 13.49 -7.57
CA SER A 333 -8.92 14.43 -6.90
C SER A 333 -7.53 14.44 -7.54
N GLY A 334 -7.01 13.26 -7.86
CA GLY A 334 -5.74 13.10 -8.58
C GLY A 334 -5.80 13.68 -9.99
N SER A 335 -6.90 13.43 -10.73
CA SER A 335 -7.11 13.94 -12.07
C SER A 335 -7.24 15.47 -12.10
N LEU A 336 -7.89 16.09 -11.11
CA LEU A 336 -7.96 17.55 -10.98
C LEU A 336 -6.57 18.15 -10.74
N GLY A 337 -5.75 17.55 -9.89
CA GLY A 337 -4.36 17.95 -9.70
C GLY A 337 -3.55 17.88 -10.98
N LEU A 338 -3.72 16.81 -11.77
CA LEU A 338 -3.06 16.62 -13.05
C LEU A 338 -3.47 17.66 -14.08
N VAL A 339 -4.77 17.96 -14.20
CA VAL A 339 -5.31 18.91 -15.19
C VAL A 339 -4.82 20.34 -14.93
N LEU A 340 -4.60 20.70 -13.67
CA LEU A 340 -4.19 22.05 -13.28
C LEU A 340 -2.67 22.19 -13.05
N THR A 341 -1.90 21.15 -13.37
CA THR A 341 -0.43 21.16 -13.39
C THR A 341 0.12 21.83 -14.64
#